data_7f963684e8950ea63a6e8d6abdc1cc3e
#
_entry.id   7f963684e8950ea63a6e8d6abdc1cc3e
#
_cell.length_a   1.000
_cell.length_b   1.000
_cell.length_c   1.000
_cell.angle_alpha   90.00
_cell.angle_beta   90.00
_cell.angle_gamma   90.00
#
_symmetry.space_group_name_H-M   'P 1'
#
loop_
_entity.id
_entity.type
_entity.pdbx_description
1 polymer ?
#
loop_
_entity_poly.entity_id
_entity_poly.type
_entity_poly.pdbx_seq_one_letter_code
_entity_poly.pdbx_strand_id
1 'polypeptide(L)'
;MRGLVCAICLSLLCSSVAFAAPKKETPKKGNPNDQAVLDFDAPFVDDSNTKADGDITDWGNYKLTEFSTLMSGEYDYDWTGPKDLSGAVSVMYGAEKIYFYIKVKDNAVVSKKKRWKSDKVELWLMPEDENGKALGGLRGLQLDLGPMVDGGAISAKWLSGKQSGATAVGFIGDGGYDIEVSVNYDALGKTPVMNGAMRYCVLVRDWDQDDANEDEAAIGSCPINPKNPKSIKREKMGKVSLNLKDAMWQYILDVDKRHSLAPDKRLSAAKEPWQIEVTDIGGTPTPDLVAFSGDTLVIAGYGLGNDQLAWFSLSLESPGSGAPAKIDILDINGDKKPEIRITRDEHCTNNPMTANRSYLFRFENNATHYLASYINEIRMDNGDGVMKNTYTFTKQATIQKLDPKSSKEMGGCQLNGSSDMFEFLMPSDGEKSRTLPHI
;
A
#
# COMPACT_ATOMS: atom_id res chain seq x y z
N MET A 1 50.24 24.79 44.74
CA MET A 1 50.65 23.43 44.41
C MET A 1 50.17 23.17 42.95
N ARG A 2 51.11 22.85 42.10
CA ARG A 2 51.00 22.80 40.66
C ARG A 2 50.34 21.48 40.25
N GLY A 3 49.26 21.51 39.47
CA GLY A 3 48.60 20.35 38.88
C GLY A 3 48.82 20.31 37.37
N LEU A 4 49.38 19.23 36.94
CA LEU A 4 49.87 18.89 35.62
C LEU A 4 48.69 18.61 34.68
N VAL A 5 48.58 19.33 33.55
CA VAL A 5 47.63 19.04 32.46
C VAL A 5 48.36 18.17 31.45
N CYS A 6 47.89 16.95 31.28
CA CYS A 6 48.37 16.01 30.26
C CYS A 6 47.50 16.16 29.00
N ALA A 7 48.05 16.74 27.93
CA ALA A 7 47.41 16.82 26.62
C ALA A 7 47.74 15.55 25.82
N ILE A 8 46.74 14.73 25.53
CA ILE A 8 46.86 13.60 24.61
C ILE A 8 46.47 14.10 23.21
N CYS A 9 47.45 14.27 22.33
CA CYS A 9 47.26 14.45 20.90
C CYS A 9 46.82 13.13 20.27
N LEU A 10 45.57 13.03 19.86
CA LEU A 10 45.09 11.96 19.01
C LEU A 10 45.24 12.38 17.55
N SER A 11 46.28 11.85 16.88
CA SER A 11 46.52 12.03 15.46
C SER A 11 45.53 11.17 14.66
N LEU A 12 44.48 11.78 14.12
CA LEU A 12 43.59 11.16 13.13
C LEU A 12 44.32 11.06 11.75
N LEU A 13 44.70 9.86 11.39
CA LEU A 13 45.10 9.52 10.02
C LEU A 13 43.83 9.51 9.14
N CYS A 14 43.61 10.62 8.45
CA CYS A 14 42.68 10.66 7.32
C CYS A 14 43.26 9.92 6.13
N SER A 15 42.92 8.66 5.96
CA SER A 15 43.11 7.94 4.70
C SER A 15 42.09 8.47 3.68
N SER A 16 42.56 9.33 2.79
CA SER A 16 41.79 9.77 1.62
C SER A 16 41.62 8.58 0.65
N VAL A 17 40.47 7.93 0.69
CA VAL A 17 40.06 7.02 -0.38
C VAL A 17 39.69 7.88 -1.57
N ALA A 18 40.61 7.94 -2.54
CA ALA A 18 40.33 8.55 -3.83
C ALA A 18 39.28 7.68 -4.56
N PHE A 19 38.05 8.13 -4.55
CA PHE A 19 37.03 7.60 -5.47
C PHE A 19 37.49 7.99 -6.90
N ALA A 20 37.88 6.99 -7.69
CA ALA A 20 38.07 7.16 -9.11
C ALA A 20 36.76 7.65 -9.73
N ALA A 21 36.79 8.83 -10.35
CA ALA A 21 35.61 9.33 -11.07
C ALA A 21 35.22 8.31 -12.15
N PRO A 22 33.93 8.00 -12.30
CA PRO A 22 33.47 7.09 -13.33
C PRO A 22 33.90 7.64 -14.68
N LYS A 23 34.54 6.81 -15.50
CA LYS A 23 34.89 7.14 -16.89
C LYS A 23 33.62 7.57 -17.60
N LYS A 24 33.62 8.80 -18.14
CA LYS A 24 32.58 9.28 -19.05
C LYS A 24 32.58 8.36 -20.28
N GLU A 25 31.63 7.42 -20.29
CA GLU A 25 31.31 6.74 -21.53
C GLU A 25 30.54 7.72 -22.41
N THR A 26 31.06 7.96 -23.60
CA THR A 26 30.35 8.67 -24.67
C THR A 26 29.07 7.89 -24.96
N PRO A 27 27.87 8.51 -24.94
CA PRO A 27 26.63 7.79 -25.20
C PRO A 27 26.74 7.20 -26.63
N LYS A 28 26.77 5.87 -26.70
CA LYS A 28 26.51 5.19 -27.96
C LYS A 28 25.07 5.55 -28.33
N LYS A 29 24.81 5.95 -29.60
CA LYS A 29 23.46 6.00 -30.15
C LYS A 29 22.81 4.63 -29.90
N GLY A 30 22.13 4.46 -28.77
CA GLY A 30 21.48 3.23 -28.41
C GLY A 30 20.27 3.06 -29.31
N ASN A 31 20.06 1.84 -29.77
CA ASN A 31 18.78 1.49 -30.35
C ASN A 31 17.70 1.81 -29.29
N PRO A 32 16.66 2.61 -29.57
CA PRO A 32 15.61 2.91 -28.61
C PRO A 32 14.91 1.67 -28.05
N ASN A 33 15.07 0.50 -28.71
CA ASN A 33 14.60 -0.78 -28.22
C ASN A 33 15.47 -1.40 -27.09
N ASP A 34 16.66 -0.87 -26.85
CA ASP A 34 17.62 -1.37 -25.85
C ASP A 34 17.57 -0.57 -24.54
N GLN A 35 16.60 0.34 -24.39
CA GLN A 35 16.43 1.12 -23.18
C GLN A 35 16.12 0.20 -22.01
N ALA A 36 16.89 0.34 -20.94
CA ALA A 36 16.59 -0.35 -19.69
C ALA A 36 15.22 0.11 -19.15
N VAL A 37 14.40 -0.85 -18.80
CA VAL A 37 13.13 -0.58 -18.13
C VAL A 37 13.45 -0.08 -16.73
N LEU A 38 12.89 1.07 -16.34
CA LEU A 38 13.10 1.64 -15.01
C LEU A 38 12.13 1.00 -14.03
N ASP A 39 12.57 -0.05 -13.35
CA ASP A 39 11.80 -0.65 -12.26
C ASP A 39 12.15 0.03 -10.94
N PHE A 40 11.14 0.31 -10.13
CA PHE A 40 11.29 0.93 -8.82
C PHE A 40 10.84 0.02 -7.70
N ASP A 41 11.67 -0.02 -6.67
CA ASP A 41 11.26 -0.40 -5.31
C ASP A 41 10.83 0.91 -4.63
N ALA A 42 9.57 1.29 -4.87
CA ALA A 42 9.03 2.55 -4.39
C ALA A 42 8.69 2.46 -2.91
N PRO A 43 8.99 3.48 -2.10
CA PRO A 43 8.60 3.50 -0.69
C PRO A 43 7.09 3.70 -0.55
N PHE A 44 6.54 3.07 0.49
CA PHE A 44 5.19 3.36 0.96
C PHE A 44 5.20 4.67 1.76
N VAL A 45 4.16 5.48 1.54
CA VAL A 45 3.95 6.75 2.23
C VAL A 45 2.53 6.86 2.78
N ASP A 46 2.37 7.66 3.80
CA ASP A 46 1.07 8.00 4.34
C ASP A 46 0.42 9.09 3.45
N ASP A 47 -0.69 8.76 2.81
CA ASP A 47 -1.44 9.67 1.91
C ASP A 47 -1.90 10.96 2.60
N SER A 48 -2.00 10.97 3.93
CA SER A 48 -2.36 12.18 4.69
C SER A 48 -1.22 13.19 4.77
N ASN A 49 0.01 12.71 4.72
CA ASN A 49 1.22 13.52 4.88
C ASN A 49 1.89 13.85 3.55
N THR A 50 1.64 13.06 2.50
CA THR A 50 2.26 13.25 1.19
C THR A 50 1.28 13.86 0.21
N LYS A 51 1.66 14.97 -0.41
CA LYS A 51 0.79 15.73 -1.30
C LYS A 51 1.52 16.11 -2.57
N ALA A 52 0.76 16.38 -3.62
CA ALA A 52 1.24 17.10 -4.79
C ALA A 52 0.82 18.58 -4.62
N ASP A 53 1.55 19.33 -3.81
CA ASP A 53 1.25 20.73 -3.45
C ASP A 53 2.44 21.67 -3.70
N GLY A 54 3.57 21.13 -4.10
CA GLY A 54 4.77 21.84 -4.45
C GLY A 54 5.79 21.94 -3.34
N ASP A 55 5.58 21.27 -2.24
CA ASP A 55 6.56 21.11 -1.18
C ASP A 55 7.17 19.70 -1.19
N ILE A 56 8.28 19.54 -1.89
CA ILE A 56 8.97 18.26 -2.00
C ILE A 56 9.46 17.72 -0.65
N THR A 57 9.47 18.53 0.40
CA THR A 57 9.96 18.10 1.72
C THR A 57 9.05 17.07 2.39
N ASP A 58 7.79 17.03 2.06
CA ASP A 58 6.82 16.03 2.53
C ASP A 58 7.04 14.64 1.90
N TRP A 59 7.80 14.57 0.79
CA TRP A 59 8.16 13.33 0.12
C TRP A 59 9.27 12.54 0.83
N GLY A 60 9.94 13.11 1.80
CA GLY A 60 10.98 12.45 2.61
C GLY A 60 12.16 11.99 1.76
N ASN A 61 12.56 10.72 1.86
CA ASN A 61 13.71 10.14 1.15
C ASN A 61 13.32 9.61 -0.22
N TYR A 62 13.07 10.49 -1.18
CA TYR A 62 12.83 10.10 -2.56
C TYR A 62 14.15 9.88 -3.32
N LYS A 63 14.14 8.95 -4.28
CA LYS A 63 15.27 8.65 -5.15
C LYS A 63 14.93 8.94 -6.60
N LEU A 64 15.58 9.91 -7.20
CA LEU A 64 15.45 10.21 -8.61
C LEU A 64 16.23 9.22 -9.48
N THR A 65 15.60 8.70 -10.51
CA THR A 65 16.23 7.89 -11.55
C THR A 65 16.18 8.64 -12.87
N GLU A 66 17.35 8.89 -13.45
CA GLU A 66 17.50 9.68 -14.67
C GLU A 66 17.10 8.90 -15.92
N PHE A 67 16.54 9.60 -16.89
CA PHE A 67 16.29 9.14 -18.24
C PHE A 67 16.57 10.25 -19.26
N SER A 68 17.13 9.87 -20.41
CA SER A 68 17.45 10.81 -21.50
C SER A 68 17.41 10.12 -22.84
N THR A 69 16.54 9.12 -23.00
CA THR A 69 16.46 8.40 -24.26
C THR A 69 15.56 9.16 -25.23
N LEU A 70 16.17 9.66 -26.29
CA LEU A 70 15.45 10.32 -27.39
C LEU A 70 14.49 9.33 -28.05
N MET A 71 13.23 9.73 -28.17
CA MET A 71 12.24 8.94 -28.90
C MET A 71 12.45 9.08 -30.39
N SER A 72 12.57 7.97 -31.10
CA SER A 72 12.79 7.96 -32.55
C SER A 72 11.56 8.49 -33.31
N GLY A 73 11.81 9.30 -34.33
CA GLY A 73 10.77 9.84 -35.22
C GLY A 73 11.07 11.26 -35.69
N GLU A 74 10.00 12.04 -35.93
CA GLU A 74 10.09 13.43 -36.41
C GLU A 74 10.43 14.44 -35.28
N TYR A 75 10.86 13.95 -34.10
CA TYR A 75 11.08 14.70 -32.87
C TYR A 75 12.55 14.77 -32.47
N ASP A 76 13.50 14.59 -33.40
CA ASP A 76 14.93 14.55 -33.07
C ASP A 76 15.74 15.72 -33.67
N TYR A 77 15.04 16.76 -34.15
CA TYR A 77 15.67 17.76 -34.97
C TYR A 77 16.72 18.60 -34.24
N ASP A 78 16.52 18.95 -33.00
CA ASP A 78 17.39 19.87 -32.27
C ASP A 78 17.96 19.36 -30.96
N TRP A 79 17.62 18.12 -30.53
CA TRP A 79 18.18 17.57 -29.32
C TRP A 79 19.69 17.38 -29.38
N THR A 80 20.41 18.17 -28.58
CA THR A 80 21.88 18.18 -28.56
C THR A 80 22.44 17.30 -27.43
N GLY A 81 21.62 16.61 -26.68
CA GLY A 81 22.02 15.67 -25.64
C GLY A 81 21.40 15.95 -24.27
N PRO A 82 21.80 15.21 -23.20
CA PRO A 82 21.21 15.32 -21.90
C PRO A 82 21.37 16.67 -21.18
N LYS A 83 22.13 17.60 -21.72
CA LYS A 83 22.24 18.97 -21.23
C LYS A 83 21.14 19.88 -21.77
N ASP A 84 20.65 19.54 -22.90
CA ASP A 84 19.55 20.16 -23.61
C ASP A 84 18.26 19.75 -23.00
N LEU A 85 17.91 18.47 -23.12
CA LEU A 85 16.73 17.88 -22.51
C LEU A 85 17.07 16.57 -21.82
N SER A 86 16.75 16.45 -20.55
CA SER A 86 16.81 15.20 -19.80
C SER A 86 15.77 15.18 -18.69
N GLY A 87 15.35 13.99 -18.27
CA GLY A 87 14.36 13.79 -17.22
C GLY A 87 14.89 12.92 -16.09
N ALA A 88 14.26 13.07 -14.94
CA ALA A 88 14.41 12.14 -13.82
C ALA A 88 13.05 11.93 -13.18
N VAL A 89 12.80 10.74 -12.66
CA VAL A 89 11.54 10.39 -12.00
C VAL A 89 11.79 9.69 -10.69
N SER A 90 10.98 10.02 -9.68
CA SER A 90 10.82 9.27 -8.47
C SER A 90 9.37 8.83 -8.34
N VAL A 91 9.14 7.67 -7.73
CA VAL A 91 7.82 7.11 -7.53
C VAL A 91 7.67 6.70 -6.07
N MET A 92 6.53 7.04 -5.47
CA MET A 92 6.10 6.56 -4.16
C MET A 92 4.65 6.11 -4.24
N TYR A 93 4.18 5.34 -3.28
CA TYR A 93 2.79 4.90 -3.25
C TYR A 93 2.22 4.90 -1.83
N GLY A 94 0.96 5.24 -1.73
CA GLY A 94 0.17 5.12 -0.52
C GLY A 94 -0.92 4.07 -0.67
N ALA A 95 -1.86 4.05 0.26
CA ALA A 95 -3.01 3.14 0.21
C ALA A 95 -4.04 3.57 -0.86
N GLU A 96 -4.17 4.87 -1.12
CA GLU A 96 -5.17 5.43 -2.04
C GLU A 96 -4.59 5.94 -3.35
N LYS A 97 -3.29 6.33 -3.35
CA LYS A 97 -2.66 7.08 -4.43
C LYS A 97 -1.28 6.55 -4.78
N ILE A 98 -0.91 6.80 -6.02
CA ILE A 98 0.48 6.72 -6.45
C ILE A 98 0.99 8.13 -6.78
N TYR A 99 2.23 8.39 -6.43
CA TYR A 99 2.86 9.69 -6.53
C TYR A 99 4.06 9.64 -7.46
N PHE A 100 4.21 10.66 -8.30
CA PHE A 100 5.35 10.84 -9.18
C PHE A 100 5.93 12.22 -8.96
N TYR A 101 7.23 12.27 -8.72
CA TYR A 101 8.02 13.50 -8.83
C TYR A 101 8.86 13.41 -10.10
N ILE A 102 8.61 14.32 -11.01
CA ILE A 102 9.26 14.36 -12.33
C ILE A 102 10.06 15.64 -12.41
N LYS A 103 11.36 15.51 -12.59
CA LYS A 103 12.29 16.62 -12.78
C LYS A 103 12.78 16.62 -14.22
N VAL A 104 12.62 17.74 -14.91
CA VAL A 104 13.08 17.92 -16.28
C VAL A 104 14.15 19.00 -16.29
N LYS A 105 15.31 18.67 -16.86
CA LYS A 105 16.31 19.66 -17.27
C LYS A 105 16.03 20.03 -18.70
N ASP A 106 15.94 21.31 -18.95
CA ASP A 106 15.55 21.89 -20.21
C ASP A 106 16.24 23.26 -20.32
N ASN A 107 16.88 23.52 -21.44
CA ASN A 107 17.61 24.77 -21.65
C ASN A 107 16.70 25.95 -22.03
N ALA A 108 15.46 25.69 -22.46
CA ALA A 108 14.53 26.71 -22.95
C ALA A 108 13.05 26.39 -22.65
N VAL A 109 12.68 26.38 -21.38
CA VAL A 109 11.30 26.07 -20.95
C VAL A 109 10.27 26.98 -21.59
N VAL A 110 9.34 26.42 -22.34
CA VAL A 110 8.26 27.11 -23.00
C VAL A 110 6.92 26.90 -22.30
N SER A 111 6.46 27.92 -21.59
CA SER A 111 5.17 27.93 -20.87
C SER A 111 4.26 29.02 -21.44
N LYS A 112 3.36 28.70 -22.36
CA LYS A 112 2.52 29.66 -23.06
C LYS A 112 1.04 29.61 -22.67
N LYS A 113 0.31 30.68 -22.99
CA LYS A 113 -1.15 30.75 -22.84
C LYS A 113 -1.90 29.68 -23.66
N LYS A 114 -1.30 29.17 -24.73
CA LYS A 114 -1.90 28.13 -25.58
C LYS A 114 -1.27 26.78 -25.25
N ARG A 115 -1.98 25.94 -24.55
CA ARG A 115 -1.55 24.62 -24.07
C ARG A 115 -0.90 23.69 -25.09
N TRP A 116 -1.25 23.81 -26.38
CA TRP A 116 -0.66 23.00 -27.44
C TRP A 116 0.70 23.52 -27.97
N LYS A 117 1.16 24.64 -27.42
CA LYS A 117 2.45 25.24 -27.73
C LYS A 117 3.23 25.50 -26.45
N SER A 118 3.39 24.50 -25.63
CA SER A 118 4.19 24.51 -24.40
C SER A 118 4.75 23.13 -24.13
N ASP A 119 5.81 23.11 -23.37
CA ASP A 119 6.35 21.86 -22.84
C ASP A 119 5.29 21.10 -22.09
N LYS A 120 5.37 19.80 -22.17
CA LYS A 120 4.40 18.92 -21.52
C LYS A 120 5.00 17.57 -21.17
N VAL A 121 4.46 16.99 -20.13
CA VAL A 121 4.77 15.63 -19.71
C VAL A 121 3.54 14.76 -19.87
N GLU A 122 3.71 13.58 -20.43
CA GLU A 122 2.69 12.55 -20.44
C GLU A 122 3.10 11.41 -19.53
N LEU A 123 2.23 11.09 -18.59
CA LEU A 123 2.38 9.96 -17.68
C LEU A 123 1.42 8.85 -18.12
N TRP A 124 1.97 7.71 -18.54
CA TRP A 124 1.20 6.56 -18.98
C TRP A 124 1.21 5.48 -17.91
N LEU A 125 0.03 5.04 -17.48
CA LEU A 125 -0.18 4.16 -16.33
C LEU A 125 -1.03 2.94 -16.69
N MET A 126 -0.69 1.79 -16.11
CA MET A 126 -1.47 0.56 -16.22
C MET A 126 -1.30 -0.30 -14.95
N PRO A 127 -2.35 -0.44 -14.14
CA PRO A 127 -2.31 -1.29 -12.96
C PRO A 127 -2.33 -2.78 -13.34
N GLU A 128 -1.58 -3.59 -12.59
CA GLU A 128 -1.50 -5.05 -12.71
C GLU A 128 -1.88 -5.72 -11.38
N ASP A 129 -2.51 -6.89 -11.46
CA ASP A 129 -2.73 -7.73 -10.29
C ASP A 129 -1.43 -8.48 -9.87
N GLU A 130 -1.52 -9.24 -8.80
CA GLU A 130 -0.40 -10.05 -8.26
C GLU A 130 0.17 -11.06 -9.26
N ASN A 131 -0.63 -11.49 -10.23
CA ASN A 131 -0.23 -12.40 -11.31
C ASN A 131 0.30 -11.65 -12.55
N GLY A 132 0.42 -10.33 -12.47
CA GLY A 132 0.87 -9.47 -13.57
C GLY A 132 -0.17 -9.30 -14.68
N LYS A 133 -1.45 -9.57 -14.42
CA LYS A 133 -2.53 -9.32 -15.36
C LYS A 133 -3.00 -7.87 -15.25
N ALA A 134 -3.11 -7.19 -16.38
CA ALA A 134 -3.62 -5.82 -16.40
C ALA A 134 -5.06 -5.75 -15.85
N LEU A 135 -5.29 -4.85 -14.90
CA LEU A 135 -6.60 -4.61 -14.29
C LEU A 135 -7.45 -3.60 -15.04
N GLY A 136 -6.89 -2.97 -16.04
CA GLY A 136 -7.55 -2.00 -16.90
C GLY A 136 -6.74 -1.76 -18.17
N GLY A 137 -7.22 -0.84 -19.01
CA GLY A 137 -6.46 -0.37 -20.17
C GLY A 137 -5.37 0.63 -19.77
N LEU A 138 -4.42 0.83 -20.67
CA LEU A 138 -3.42 1.88 -20.56
C LEU A 138 -4.10 3.26 -20.47
N ARG A 139 -3.73 4.05 -19.47
CA ARG A 139 -4.22 5.41 -19.19
C ARG A 139 -3.12 6.41 -19.37
N GLY A 140 -3.38 7.46 -20.14
CA GLY A 140 -2.46 8.59 -20.31
C GLY A 140 -2.97 9.81 -19.60
N LEU A 141 -2.11 10.42 -18.78
CA LEU A 141 -2.31 11.72 -18.12
C LEU A 141 -1.36 12.72 -18.75
N GLN A 142 -1.89 13.76 -19.38
CA GLN A 142 -1.11 14.86 -19.92
C GLN A 142 -1.03 15.99 -18.89
N LEU A 143 0.17 16.45 -18.65
CA LEU A 143 0.54 17.52 -17.73
C LEU A 143 1.07 18.68 -18.58
N ASP A 144 0.24 19.70 -18.76
CA ASP A 144 0.58 20.87 -19.57
C ASP A 144 1.20 21.96 -18.68
N LEU A 145 2.39 22.43 -19.03
CA LEU A 145 3.09 23.51 -18.31
C LEU A 145 2.52 24.90 -18.57
N GLY A 146 1.68 25.07 -19.54
CA GLY A 146 1.17 26.40 -19.89
C GLY A 146 -0.30 26.65 -19.50
N PRO A 147 -0.66 27.84 -19.08
CA PRO A 147 0.16 28.92 -18.55
C PRO A 147 0.47 28.66 -17.06
N MET A 148 1.72 28.47 -16.75
CA MET A 148 2.15 28.19 -15.38
C MET A 148 2.33 29.49 -14.60
N VAL A 149 1.74 29.55 -13.40
CA VAL A 149 2.14 30.48 -12.36
C VAL A 149 3.10 29.71 -11.47
N ASP A 150 4.26 30.24 -11.21
CA ASP A 150 5.30 29.60 -10.42
C ASP A 150 4.73 29.07 -9.09
N GLY A 151 4.97 27.78 -8.81
CA GLY A 151 4.37 27.08 -7.67
C GLY A 151 2.86 26.83 -7.77
N GLY A 152 2.27 26.93 -8.96
CA GLY A 152 0.85 26.78 -9.19
C GLY A 152 0.41 25.39 -9.69
N ALA A 153 -0.87 25.11 -9.54
CA ALA A 153 -1.49 23.91 -10.13
C ALA A 153 -1.34 23.95 -11.65
N ILE A 154 -0.78 22.89 -12.22
CA ILE A 154 -0.71 22.69 -13.66
C ILE A 154 -1.93 21.91 -14.17
N SER A 155 -2.20 22.05 -15.47
CA SER A 155 -3.30 21.32 -16.07
C SER A 155 -3.00 19.84 -16.18
N ALA A 156 -3.68 19.02 -15.40
CA ALA A 156 -3.69 17.58 -15.53
C ALA A 156 -4.93 17.13 -16.32
N LYS A 157 -4.73 16.51 -17.48
CA LYS A 157 -5.79 16.07 -18.37
C LYS A 157 -5.62 14.63 -18.77
N TRP A 158 -6.62 13.82 -18.52
CA TRP A 158 -6.64 12.45 -19.03
C TRP A 158 -6.82 12.42 -20.54
N LEU A 159 -5.95 11.68 -21.24
CA LEU A 159 -5.99 11.50 -22.69
C LEU A 159 -7.07 10.50 -23.12
N SER A 160 -7.68 9.79 -22.18
CA SER A 160 -8.77 8.85 -22.46
C SER A 160 -9.81 8.84 -21.35
N GLY A 161 -11.07 9.09 -21.70
CA GLY A 161 -12.21 9.05 -20.77
C GLY A 161 -12.41 10.34 -19.97
N LYS A 162 -13.54 10.43 -19.26
CA LYS A 162 -13.80 11.46 -18.23
C LYS A 162 -13.26 10.93 -16.91
N GLN A 163 -12.17 11.47 -16.43
CA GLN A 163 -11.58 11.02 -15.18
C GLN A 163 -11.19 12.22 -14.33
N SER A 164 -11.53 12.15 -13.07
CA SER A 164 -11.03 12.97 -11.98
C SER A 164 -9.98 12.14 -11.21
N GLY A 165 -9.40 12.68 -10.15
CA GLY A 165 -8.53 11.92 -9.25
C GLY A 165 -7.05 11.95 -9.62
N ALA A 166 -6.62 12.95 -10.38
CA ALA A 166 -5.23 13.33 -10.50
C ALA A 166 -5.05 14.78 -10.11
N THR A 167 -4.00 15.08 -9.35
CA THR A 167 -3.58 16.43 -8.99
C THR A 167 -2.14 16.59 -9.43
N ALA A 168 -1.79 17.73 -10.01
CA ALA A 168 -0.42 18.02 -10.37
C ALA A 168 -0.08 19.49 -10.09
N VAL A 169 1.12 19.71 -9.60
CA VAL A 169 1.71 21.03 -9.32
C VAL A 169 3.06 21.08 -9.98
N GLY A 170 3.43 22.22 -10.53
CA GLY A 170 4.70 22.38 -11.22
C GLY A 170 5.42 23.66 -10.85
N PHE A 171 6.74 23.64 -11.00
CA PHE A 171 7.65 24.74 -10.77
C PHE A 171 8.58 24.90 -11.96
N ILE A 172 8.75 26.13 -12.44
CA ILE A 172 9.80 26.48 -13.40
C ILE A 172 10.96 27.05 -12.60
N GLY A 173 12.15 26.48 -12.78
CA GLY A 173 13.37 26.94 -12.17
C GLY A 173 14.46 27.21 -13.21
N ASP A 174 15.62 27.61 -12.73
CA ASP A 174 16.80 27.80 -13.60
C ASP A 174 17.21 26.46 -14.23
N GLY A 175 17.05 26.37 -15.55
CA GLY A 175 17.46 25.18 -16.33
C GLY A 175 16.49 24.01 -16.27
N GLY A 176 15.18 24.27 -16.18
CA GLY A 176 14.16 23.27 -16.32
C GLY A 176 12.92 23.48 -15.44
N TYR A 177 12.24 22.39 -15.15
CA TYR A 177 11.03 22.38 -14.33
C TYR A 177 10.86 21.09 -13.54
N ASP A 178 10.12 21.20 -12.46
CA ASP A 178 9.74 20.09 -11.59
C ASP A 178 8.22 19.92 -11.56
N ILE A 179 7.72 18.70 -11.51
CA ILE A 179 6.29 18.38 -11.43
C ILE A 179 6.06 17.35 -10.36
N GLU A 180 5.16 17.65 -9.44
CA GLU A 180 4.58 16.68 -8.51
C GLU A 180 3.22 16.23 -9.00
N VAL A 181 2.98 14.94 -8.99
CA VAL A 181 1.72 14.34 -9.44
C VAL A 181 1.24 13.34 -8.41
N SER A 182 -0.02 13.42 -8.02
CA SER A 182 -0.72 12.35 -7.31
C SER A 182 -1.86 11.82 -8.16
N VAL A 183 -2.01 10.49 -8.21
CA VAL A 183 -3.06 9.82 -8.97
C VAL A 183 -3.78 8.84 -8.05
N ASN A 184 -5.07 9.05 -7.86
CA ASN A 184 -5.91 8.12 -7.11
C ASN A 184 -6.06 6.82 -7.91
N TYR A 185 -6.01 5.68 -7.24
CA TYR A 185 -6.17 4.38 -7.91
C TYR A 185 -7.53 4.25 -8.57
N ASP A 186 -8.59 4.82 -8.02
CA ASP A 186 -9.93 4.83 -8.62
C ASP A 186 -9.96 5.46 -10.00
N ALA A 187 -9.13 6.46 -10.26
CA ALA A 187 -8.99 7.08 -11.57
C ALA A 187 -8.41 6.11 -12.61
N LEU A 188 -7.79 5.04 -12.20
CA LEU A 188 -7.24 3.99 -13.05
C LEU A 188 -8.23 2.83 -13.28
N GLY A 189 -9.42 2.91 -12.68
CA GLY A 189 -10.56 2.05 -12.96
C GLY A 189 -10.70 0.81 -12.10
N LYS A 190 -9.84 0.59 -11.11
CA LYS A 190 -10.01 -0.41 -10.05
C LYS A 190 -9.18 -0.07 -8.83
N THR A 191 -9.74 -0.36 -7.67
CA THR A 191 -9.08 -0.28 -6.37
C THR A 191 -7.72 -1.00 -6.37
N PRO A 192 -6.74 -0.51 -5.62
CA PRO A 192 -5.37 -1.00 -5.67
C PRO A 192 -5.32 -2.49 -5.43
N VAL A 193 -4.46 -3.11 -6.17
CA VAL A 193 -4.12 -4.51 -5.97
C VAL A 193 -3.14 -4.57 -4.82
N MET A 194 -3.52 -5.25 -3.78
CA MET A 194 -2.77 -5.27 -2.53
C MET A 194 -1.35 -5.82 -2.66
N ASN A 195 -1.09 -6.64 -3.69
CA ASN A 195 0.21 -7.22 -3.99
C ASN A 195 0.49 -7.20 -5.51
N GLY A 196 0.08 -6.14 -6.18
CA GLY A 196 0.24 -6.01 -7.62
C GLY A 196 1.39 -5.11 -8.03
N ALA A 197 1.21 -4.46 -9.17
CA ALA A 197 2.17 -3.51 -9.68
C ALA A 197 1.48 -2.37 -10.44
N MET A 198 2.19 -1.25 -10.55
CA MET A 198 1.88 -0.18 -11.48
C MET A 198 2.93 -0.18 -12.58
N ARG A 199 2.49 -0.38 -13.83
CA ARG A 199 3.31 -0.08 -14.99
C ARG A 199 3.21 1.39 -15.31
N TYR A 200 4.33 2.01 -15.63
CA TYR A 200 4.37 3.44 -15.93
C TYR A 200 5.35 3.75 -17.05
N CYS A 201 5.13 4.90 -17.69
CA CYS A 201 6.06 5.50 -18.63
C CYS A 201 5.90 7.01 -18.60
N VAL A 202 7.00 7.73 -18.49
CA VAL A 202 7.05 9.18 -18.58
C VAL A 202 7.55 9.55 -19.97
N LEU A 203 6.83 10.41 -20.66
CA LEU A 203 7.21 11.01 -21.95
C LEU A 203 7.26 12.53 -21.77
N VAL A 204 8.39 13.13 -22.00
CA VAL A 204 8.58 14.59 -22.01
C VAL A 204 8.58 15.05 -23.44
N ARG A 205 7.82 16.09 -23.74
CA ARG A 205 7.76 16.76 -25.03
C ARG A 205 8.20 18.21 -24.85
N ASP A 206 9.15 18.60 -25.63
CA ASP A 206 9.88 19.85 -25.54
C ASP A 206 9.61 20.76 -26.75
N TRP A 207 9.46 22.04 -26.48
CA TRP A 207 9.15 23.11 -27.44
C TRP A 207 10.14 24.27 -27.27
N ASP A 208 11.29 24.20 -27.91
CA ASP A 208 12.32 25.22 -27.79
C ASP A 208 12.00 26.56 -28.49
N GLN A 209 11.06 26.55 -29.42
CA GLN A 209 10.73 27.76 -30.19
C GLN A 209 9.28 28.12 -30.15
N ASP A 210 9.05 29.40 -29.98
CA ASP A 210 7.73 29.99 -29.90
C ASP A 210 6.86 29.77 -31.14
N ASP A 211 7.46 29.57 -32.29
CA ASP A 211 6.79 29.45 -33.60
C ASP A 211 6.78 28.02 -34.16
N ALA A 212 7.38 27.07 -33.45
CA ALA A 212 7.33 25.66 -33.84
C ALA A 212 5.88 25.16 -33.92
N ASN A 213 5.56 24.39 -34.93
CA ASN A 213 4.24 23.83 -35.13
C ASN A 213 4.11 22.44 -34.54
N GLU A 214 5.23 21.81 -34.18
CA GLU A 214 5.34 20.46 -33.60
C GLU A 214 6.29 20.47 -32.43
N ASP A 215 6.24 19.48 -31.56
CA ASP A 215 7.21 19.25 -30.49
C ASP A 215 8.59 19.03 -31.15
N GLU A 216 9.61 19.73 -30.72
CA GLU A 216 10.93 19.68 -31.36
C GLU A 216 11.72 18.46 -30.89
N ALA A 217 11.62 18.11 -29.61
CA ALA A 217 12.24 16.92 -29.05
C ALA A 217 11.23 16.13 -28.17
N ALA A 218 11.47 14.83 -28.03
CA ALA A 218 10.75 14.01 -27.10
C ALA A 218 11.66 12.95 -26.48
N ILE A 219 11.74 12.91 -25.17
CA ILE A 219 12.46 11.88 -24.41
C ILE A 219 11.51 11.06 -23.56
N GLY A 220 11.87 9.83 -23.24
CA GLY A 220 11.01 8.96 -22.43
C GLY A 220 11.77 8.06 -21.47
N SER A 221 11.11 7.66 -20.40
CA SER A 221 11.59 6.67 -19.44
C SER A 221 11.38 5.22 -19.94
N CYS A 222 10.74 5.04 -21.09
CA CYS A 222 10.49 3.77 -21.74
C CYS A 222 10.38 3.98 -23.26
N PRO A 223 10.51 2.93 -24.10
CA PRO A 223 10.47 3.06 -25.55
C PRO A 223 9.03 3.26 -26.08
N ILE A 224 8.48 4.42 -25.81
CA ILE A 224 7.14 4.83 -26.23
C ILE A 224 7.20 5.55 -27.59
N ASN A 225 6.23 5.30 -28.45
CA ASN A 225 6.09 6.06 -29.70
C ASN A 225 5.27 7.34 -29.41
N PRO A 226 5.86 8.54 -29.52
CA PRO A 226 5.14 9.78 -29.21
C PRO A 226 3.89 10.02 -30.06
N LYS A 227 3.88 9.56 -31.32
CA LYS A 227 2.72 9.65 -32.22
C LYS A 227 1.62 8.64 -31.91
N ASN A 228 1.97 7.51 -31.27
CA ASN A 228 1.04 6.46 -30.88
C ASN A 228 1.43 5.85 -29.54
N PRO A 229 1.33 6.61 -28.44
CA PRO A 229 1.76 6.13 -27.12
C PRO A 229 1.05 4.85 -26.66
N LYS A 230 -0.21 4.64 -27.12
CA LYS A 230 -1.00 3.44 -26.80
C LYS A 230 -0.44 2.14 -27.41
N SER A 231 0.51 2.24 -28.34
CA SER A 231 1.14 1.06 -28.94
C SER A 231 2.25 0.45 -28.10
N ILE A 232 2.59 1.08 -26.97
CA ILE A 232 3.64 0.54 -26.09
C ILE A 232 3.24 -0.84 -25.57
N LYS A 233 4.20 -1.75 -25.62
CA LYS A 233 4.04 -3.08 -25.02
C LYS A 233 4.28 -3.00 -23.53
N ARG A 234 3.41 -3.66 -22.76
CA ARG A 234 3.42 -3.69 -21.29
C ARG A 234 4.82 -4.02 -20.70
N GLU A 235 5.46 -5.04 -21.23
CA GLU A 235 6.79 -5.49 -20.79
C GLU A 235 7.92 -4.49 -21.04
N LYS A 236 7.64 -3.43 -21.79
CA LYS A 236 8.57 -2.33 -22.07
C LYS A 236 8.33 -1.11 -21.18
N MET A 237 7.33 -1.13 -20.35
CA MET A 237 7.05 -0.08 -19.35
C MET A 237 7.81 -0.35 -18.06
N GLY A 238 8.20 0.72 -17.36
CA GLY A 238 8.70 0.63 -16.01
C GLY A 238 7.70 -0.01 -15.06
N LYS A 239 8.16 -0.60 -13.97
CA LYS A 239 7.34 -1.29 -13.00
C LYS A 239 7.60 -0.75 -11.60
N VAL A 240 6.52 -0.44 -10.89
CA VAL A 240 6.50 -0.20 -9.45
C VAL A 240 5.79 -1.36 -8.80
N SER A 241 6.46 -2.09 -7.92
CA SER A 241 5.83 -3.16 -7.14
C SER A 241 5.04 -2.53 -5.99
N LEU A 242 3.78 -2.93 -5.85
CA LEU A 242 2.86 -2.45 -4.82
C LEU A 242 2.64 -3.60 -3.82
N ASN A 243 3.37 -3.60 -2.73
CA ASN A 243 3.18 -4.55 -1.64
C ASN A 243 2.51 -3.83 -0.46
N LEU A 244 1.24 -3.47 -0.65
CA LEU A 244 0.51 -2.62 0.28
C LEU A 244 0.38 -3.25 1.67
N LYS A 245 0.14 -4.55 1.75
CA LYS A 245 0.00 -5.30 3.00
C LYS A 245 1.24 -5.14 3.89
N ASP A 246 2.39 -5.53 3.37
CA ASP A 246 3.64 -5.48 4.14
C ASP A 246 4.07 -4.04 4.41
N ALA A 247 3.87 -3.15 3.46
CA ALA A 247 4.25 -1.76 3.57
C ALA A 247 3.43 -1.00 4.63
N MET A 248 2.12 -1.16 4.65
CA MET A 248 1.25 -0.60 5.70
C MET A 248 1.63 -1.15 7.08
N TRP A 249 1.89 -2.45 7.16
CA TRP A 249 2.25 -3.06 8.43
C TRP A 249 3.60 -2.54 8.96
N GLN A 250 4.61 -2.46 8.11
CA GLN A 250 5.92 -1.89 8.49
C GLN A 250 5.78 -0.42 8.93
N TYR A 251 4.98 0.37 8.22
CA TYR A 251 4.70 1.74 8.61
C TYR A 251 4.09 1.83 10.02
N ILE A 252 3.09 0.99 10.31
CA ILE A 252 2.45 0.93 11.63
C ILE A 252 3.47 0.55 12.72
N LEU A 253 4.30 -0.45 12.47
CA LEU A 253 5.34 -0.87 13.41
C LEU A 253 6.38 0.25 13.67
N ASP A 254 6.76 0.99 12.65
CA ASP A 254 7.72 2.09 12.78
C ASP A 254 7.12 3.28 13.54
N VAL A 255 5.85 3.58 13.34
CA VAL A 255 5.15 4.63 14.09
C VAL A 255 4.95 4.20 15.54
N ASP A 256 4.50 2.97 15.79
CA ASP A 256 4.37 2.41 17.14
C ASP A 256 5.69 2.44 17.89
N LYS A 257 6.79 2.05 17.24
CA LYS A 257 8.14 2.12 17.83
C LYS A 257 8.55 3.53 18.23
N ARG A 258 8.15 4.54 17.46
CA ARG A 258 8.46 5.96 17.78
C ARG A 258 7.63 6.51 18.92
N HIS A 259 6.38 6.06 19.05
CA HIS A 259 5.43 6.59 20.03
C HIS A 259 5.29 5.76 21.30
N SER A 260 5.60 4.46 21.25
CA SER A 260 5.54 3.58 22.43
C SER A 260 6.70 3.81 23.39
N LEU A 261 6.40 4.23 24.61
CA LEU A 261 7.40 4.50 25.64
C LEU A 261 8.00 3.21 26.23
N ALA A 262 7.22 2.12 26.29
CA ALA A 262 7.63 0.85 26.88
C ALA A 262 7.93 -0.19 25.78
N PRO A 263 9.19 -0.68 25.66
CA PRO A 263 9.58 -1.63 24.62
C PRO A 263 8.78 -2.94 24.62
N ASP A 264 8.38 -3.41 25.80
CA ASP A 264 7.58 -4.63 26.00
C ASP A 264 6.12 -4.51 25.59
N LYS A 265 5.62 -3.28 25.42
CA LYS A 265 4.27 -2.97 24.97
C LYS A 265 4.19 -2.63 23.48
N ARG A 266 5.31 -2.63 22.77
CA ARG A 266 5.33 -2.36 21.34
C ARG A 266 4.74 -3.53 20.55
N LEU A 267 4.09 -3.22 19.46
CA LEU A 267 3.58 -4.25 18.53
C LEU A 267 4.71 -5.15 18.02
N SER A 268 5.91 -4.61 17.84
CA SER A 268 7.11 -5.37 17.45
C SER A 268 7.61 -6.34 18.51
N ALA A 269 7.14 -6.25 19.75
CA ALA A 269 7.53 -7.15 20.85
C ALA A 269 6.66 -8.41 20.92
N ALA A 270 5.70 -8.59 20.02
CA ALA A 270 4.87 -9.78 19.94
C ALA A 270 5.74 -11.04 19.80
N LYS A 271 5.45 -12.05 20.63
CA LYS A 271 6.21 -13.32 20.65
C LYS A 271 5.80 -14.26 19.53
N GLU A 272 4.58 -14.12 19.06
CA GLU A 272 4.01 -14.95 18.00
C GLU A 272 4.00 -14.18 16.68
N PRO A 273 4.13 -14.87 15.53
CA PRO A 273 4.09 -14.20 14.24
C PRO A 273 2.71 -13.57 14.00
N TRP A 274 2.71 -12.39 13.42
CA TRP A 274 1.48 -11.69 13.04
C TRP A 274 0.82 -12.37 11.84
N GLN A 275 -0.48 -12.60 11.96
CA GLN A 275 -1.36 -12.89 10.84
C GLN A 275 -1.96 -11.55 10.38
N ILE A 276 -1.84 -11.25 9.11
CA ILE A 276 -2.23 -9.95 8.56
C ILE A 276 -3.14 -10.18 7.37
N GLU A 277 -4.30 -9.54 7.41
CA GLU A 277 -5.24 -9.49 6.30
C GLU A 277 -5.51 -8.03 5.92
N VAL A 278 -5.79 -7.79 4.65
CA VAL A 278 -6.14 -6.47 4.15
C VAL A 278 -7.46 -6.55 3.40
N THR A 279 -8.42 -5.75 3.84
CA THR A 279 -9.77 -5.71 3.30
C THR A 279 -10.45 -4.42 3.74
N ASP A 280 -11.55 -4.05 3.11
CA ASP A 280 -12.39 -2.94 3.57
C ASP A 280 -13.26 -3.42 4.75
N ILE A 281 -12.91 -2.98 5.98
CA ILE A 281 -13.69 -3.21 7.20
C ILE A 281 -14.50 -1.96 7.56
N GLY A 282 -13.94 -0.79 7.27
CA GLY A 282 -14.55 0.51 7.60
C GLY A 282 -15.73 0.88 6.71
N GLY A 283 -15.98 0.16 5.61
CA GLY A 283 -17.00 0.50 4.62
C GLY A 283 -16.58 1.67 3.73
N THR A 284 -15.29 1.92 3.62
CA THR A 284 -14.68 2.91 2.73
C THR A 284 -14.06 2.22 1.52
N PRO A 285 -13.88 2.89 0.37
CA PRO A 285 -13.19 2.29 -0.76
C PRO A 285 -11.70 2.01 -0.49
N THR A 286 -11.16 2.54 0.59
CA THR A 286 -9.76 2.35 0.99
C THR A 286 -9.61 1.04 1.76
N PRO A 287 -8.60 0.22 1.45
CA PRO A 287 -8.36 -1.01 2.17
C PRO A 287 -7.88 -0.74 3.60
N ASP A 288 -8.41 -1.50 4.55
CA ASP A 288 -7.97 -1.55 5.93
C ASP A 288 -7.09 -2.76 6.17
N LEU A 289 -6.24 -2.68 7.19
CA LEU A 289 -5.38 -3.77 7.64
C LEU A 289 -5.91 -4.33 8.96
N VAL A 290 -6.02 -5.65 9.05
CA VAL A 290 -6.30 -6.37 10.28
C VAL A 290 -5.12 -7.27 10.59
N ALA A 291 -4.51 -7.10 11.74
CA ALA A 291 -3.40 -7.93 12.18
C ALA A 291 -3.70 -8.54 13.55
N PHE A 292 -3.30 -9.78 13.73
CA PHE A 292 -3.48 -10.51 14.97
C PHE A 292 -2.23 -11.28 15.35
N SER A 293 -1.84 -11.19 16.63
CA SER A 293 -0.76 -12.00 17.21
C SER A 293 -1.02 -12.23 18.69
N GLY A 294 -0.92 -13.49 19.13
CA GLY A 294 -1.19 -13.87 20.50
C GLY A 294 -2.59 -13.45 20.96
N ASP A 295 -2.69 -12.47 21.82
CA ASP A 295 -3.94 -11.90 22.32
C ASP A 295 -4.20 -10.47 21.79
N THR A 296 -3.44 -10.00 20.84
CA THR A 296 -3.53 -8.63 20.34
C THR A 296 -4.12 -8.60 18.94
N LEU A 297 -5.22 -7.87 18.78
CA LEU A 297 -5.85 -7.52 17.50
C LEU A 297 -5.51 -6.07 17.19
N VAL A 298 -5.03 -5.82 15.98
CA VAL A 298 -4.77 -4.46 15.46
C VAL A 298 -5.63 -4.25 14.22
N ILE A 299 -6.32 -3.12 14.16
CA ILE A 299 -7.08 -2.65 13.01
C ILE A 299 -6.54 -1.30 12.62
N ALA A 300 -6.20 -1.13 11.36
CA ALA A 300 -5.62 0.10 10.84
C ALA A 300 -6.20 0.46 9.47
N GLY A 301 -6.45 1.73 9.22
CA GLY A 301 -6.95 2.21 7.94
C GLY A 301 -7.19 3.71 7.91
N TYR A 302 -7.38 4.26 6.72
CA TYR A 302 -7.68 5.68 6.52
C TYR A 302 -9.12 6.04 6.88
N GLY A 303 -10.06 5.14 6.68
CA GLY A 303 -11.47 5.34 7.04
C GLY A 303 -11.76 5.29 8.55
N LEU A 304 -10.75 4.95 9.36
CA LEU A 304 -10.88 4.78 10.81
C LEU A 304 -10.60 6.05 11.60
N GLY A 305 -10.10 7.08 10.97
CA GLY A 305 -9.79 8.36 11.59
C GLY A 305 -10.00 9.50 10.60
N ASN A 306 -9.98 10.74 11.03
CA ASN A 306 -10.22 11.95 10.24
C ASN A 306 -9.24 12.10 9.06
N ASP A 307 -9.43 11.33 8.00
CA ASP A 307 -8.61 11.28 6.78
C ASP A 307 -7.11 10.98 7.01
N GLN A 308 -6.78 10.41 8.16
CA GLN A 308 -5.41 9.99 8.50
C GLN A 308 -5.36 8.48 8.68
N LEU A 309 -4.20 7.89 8.41
CA LEU A 309 -3.96 6.49 8.75
C LEU A 309 -3.97 6.33 10.27
N ALA A 310 -5.07 5.79 10.78
CA ALA A 310 -5.26 5.52 12.19
C ALA A 310 -5.23 4.01 12.45
N TRP A 311 -4.84 3.60 13.65
CA TRP A 311 -4.96 2.21 14.09
C TRP A 311 -5.43 2.12 15.53
N PHE A 312 -6.07 1.00 15.82
CA PHE A 312 -6.54 0.62 17.14
C PHE A 312 -5.94 -0.72 17.50
N SER A 313 -5.44 -0.87 18.72
CA SER A 313 -5.04 -2.16 19.26
C SER A 313 -5.97 -2.57 20.40
N LEU A 314 -6.40 -3.81 20.37
CA LEU A 314 -7.24 -4.40 21.41
C LEU A 314 -6.55 -5.64 21.95
N SER A 315 -6.35 -5.68 23.28
CA SER A 315 -5.95 -6.90 23.95
C SER A 315 -7.18 -7.75 24.19
N LEU A 316 -7.22 -8.94 23.62
CA LEU A 316 -8.28 -9.91 23.91
C LEU A 316 -7.95 -10.57 25.24
N GLU A 317 -8.79 -10.32 26.24
CA GLU A 317 -8.72 -11.03 27.51
C GLU A 317 -8.98 -12.51 27.27
N SER A 318 -7.96 -13.28 27.06
CA SER A 318 -8.05 -14.72 26.98
C SER A 318 -6.86 -15.37 27.63
N PRO A 319 -7.11 -16.16 28.63
CA PRO A 319 -6.07 -16.90 29.31
C PRO A 319 -5.77 -18.18 28.56
N GLY A 320 -4.56 -18.33 28.16
CA GLY A 320 -4.06 -19.62 27.72
C GLY A 320 -3.77 -19.68 26.23
N SER A 321 -2.57 -19.33 25.94
CA SER A 321 -1.87 -19.65 24.70
C SER A 321 -1.94 -21.14 24.41
N GLY A 322 -2.70 -21.50 23.42
CA GLY A 322 -2.59 -22.85 22.90
C GLY A 322 -1.92 -22.83 21.54
N ALA A 323 -2.69 -22.92 20.51
CA ALA A 323 -2.24 -22.98 19.13
C ALA A 323 -2.37 -21.62 18.45
N PRO A 324 -1.65 -21.40 17.34
CA PRO A 324 -1.80 -20.20 16.55
C PRO A 324 -3.25 -19.96 16.16
N ALA A 325 -3.73 -18.75 16.41
CA ALA A 325 -5.05 -18.35 16.01
C ALA A 325 -5.13 -18.12 14.51
N LYS A 326 -6.32 -18.26 13.94
CA LYS A 326 -6.62 -17.95 12.56
C LYS A 326 -7.54 -16.75 12.50
N ILE A 327 -7.23 -15.79 11.65
CA ILE A 327 -8.14 -14.69 11.30
C ILE A 327 -8.88 -15.03 10.01
N ASP A 328 -10.18 -14.81 10.00
CA ASP A 328 -10.99 -14.76 8.79
C ASP A 328 -11.81 -13.46 8.83
N ILE A 329 -11.95 -12.80 7.68
CA ILE A 329 -12.78 -11.63 7.53
C ILE A 329 -13.87 -11.96 6.53
N LEU A 330 -15.09 -11.90 6.96
CA LEU A 330 -16.24 -12.35 6.16
C LEU A 330 -17.53 -11.71 6.64
N ASP A 331 -18.42 -11.44 5.70
CA ASP A 331 -19.79 -11.03 5.99
C ASP A 331 -20.59 -12.29 6.44
N ILE A 332 -20.62 -12.51 7.73
CA ILE A 332 -21.18 -13.73 8.33
C ILE A 332 -22.71 -13.76 8.23
N ASN A 333 -23.34 -12.60 8.37
CA ASN A 333 -24.80 -12.49 8.47
C ASN A 333 -25.46 -11.97 7.18
N GLY A 334 -24.68 -11.61 6.16
CA GLY A 334 -25.16 -11.13 4.86
C GLY A 334 -25.65 -9.68 4.86
N ASP A 335 -25.21 -8.86 5.83
CA ASP A 335 -25.58 -7.44 5.92
C ASP A 335 -24.62 -6.53 5.11
N LYS A 336 -23.61 -7.10 4.48
CA LYS A 336 -22.53 -6.45 3.72
C LYS A 336 -21.52 -5.68 4.56
N LYS A 337 -21.51 -5.88 5.85
CA LYS A 337 -20.47 -5.39 6.75
C LYS A 337 -19.63 -6.58 7.16
N PRO A 338 -18.33 -6.58 6.91
CA PRO A 338 -17.50 -7.73 7.27
C PRO A 338 -17.29 -7.81 8.79
N GLU A 339 -17.38 -9.01 9.32
CA GLU A 339 -16.97 -9.35 10.68
C GLU A 339 -15.56 -9.92 10.69
N ILE A 340 -14.84 -9.69 11.78
CA ILE A 340 -13.56 -10.29 12.08
C ILE A 340 -13.82 -11.54 12.93
N ARG A 341 -13.46 -12.71 12.41
CA ARG A 341 -13.50 -13.95 13.14
C ARG A 341 -12.11 -14.40 13.52
N ILE A 342 -11.83 -14.51 14.82
CA ILE A 342 -10.60 -15.07 15.35
C ILE A 342 -10.91 -16.46 15.89
N THR A 343 -10.27 -17.48 15.33
CA THR A 343 -10.46 -18.88 15.76
C THR A 343 -9.16 -19.38 16.36
N ARG A 344 -9.24 -19.99 17.55
CA ARG A 344 -8.08 -20.57 18.22
C ARG A 344 -8.46 -21.77 19.08
N ASP A 345 -7.45 -22.54 19.48
CA ASP A 345 -7.59 -23.64 20.41
C ASP A 345 -7.34 -23.15 21.85
N GLU A 346 -8.21 -23.54 22.78
CA GLU A 346 -8.16 -23.20 24.20
C GLU A 346 -8.30 -24.45 25.05
N HIS A 347 -7.47 -24.57 26.08
CA HIS A 347 -7.58 -25.69 27.01
C HIS A 347 -8.72 -25.50 27.99
N CYS A 348 -9.50 -26.54 28.22
CA CYS A 348 -10.55 -26.54 29.24
C CYS A 348 -9.92 -26.55 30.64
N THR A 349 -10.49 -25.77 31.57
CA THR A 349 -9.94 -25.66 32.92
C THR A 349 -10.31 -26.83 33.84
N ASN A 350 -11.34 -27.57 33.48
CA ASN A 350 -11.93 -28.64 34.32
C ASN A 350 -11.63 -30.05 33.83
N ASN A 351 -11.17 -30.20 32.58
CA ASN A 351 -10.95 -31.52 31.96
C ASN A 351 -9.77 -31.45 30.97
N PRO A 352 -9.08 -32.57 30.68
CA PRO A 352 -8.02 -32.66 29.68
C PRO A 352 -8.62 -32.64 28.26
N MET A 353 -9.19 -31.50 27.88
CA MET A 353 -9.84 -31.27 26.60
C MET A 353 -9.39 -29.93 26.04
N THR A 354 -9.41 -29.83 24.73
CA THR A 354 -9.16 -28.61 23.99
C THR A 354 -10.39 -28.22 23.18
N ALA A 355 -10.82 -26.96 23.33
CA ALA A 355 -11.90 -26.38 22.56
C ALA A 355 -11.34 -25.50 21.44
N ASN A 356 -11.81 -25.72 20.22
CA ASN A 356 -11.61 -24.78 19.12
C ASN A 356 -12.75 -23.76 19.18
N ARG A 357 -12.39 -22.52 19.54
CA ARG A 357 -13.34 -21.42 19.77
C ARG A 357 -13.16 -20.31 18.78
N SER A 358 -14.25 -19.74 18.28
CA SER A 358 -14.28 -18.56 17.46
C SER A 358 -14.83 -17.37 18.23
N TYR A 359 -14.18 -16.24 18.04
CA TYR A 359 -14.58 -14.92 18.53
C TYR A 359 -14.98 -14.07 17.35
N LEU A 360 -16.12 -13.40 17.44
CA LEU A 360 -16.62 -12.50 16.41
C LEU A 360 -16.55 -11.06 16.88
N PHE A 361 -15.98 -10.23 16.04
CA PHE A 361 -15.91 -8.80 16.26
C PHE A 361 -16.42 -8.06 15.03
N ARG A 362 -17.02 -6.90 15.27
CA ARG A 362 -17.35 -5.92 14.25
C ARG A 362 -16.60 -4.64 14.53
N PHE A 363 -16.08 -4.00 13.50
CA PHE A 363 -15.55 -2.66 13.61
C PHE A 363 -16.60 -1.67 13.09
N GLU A 364 -17.05 -0.77 13.95
CA GLU A 364 -18.09 0.22 13.62
C GLU A 364 -17.92 1.45 14.50
N ASN A 365 -18.10 2.65 13.92
CA ASN A 365 -17.97 3.93 14.63
C ASN A 365 -16.60 4.10 15.34
N ASN A 366 -15.52 3.70 14.69
CA ASN A 366 -14.15 3.75 15.22
C ASN A 366 -13.94 2.94 16.52
N ALA A 367 -14.69 1.89 16.69
CA ALA A 367 -14.58 0.98 17.82
C ALA A 367 -14.76 -0.48 17.40
N THR A 368 -14.06 -1.35 18.10
CA THR A 368 -14.22 -2.79 17.95
C THR A 368 -15.29 -3.26 18.91
N HIS A 369 -16.35 -3.85 18.38
CA HIS A 369 -17.45 -4.42 19.14
C HIS A 369 -17.35 -5.93 19.16
N TYR A 370 -17.27 -6.50 20.34
CA TYR A 370 -17.43 -7.94 20.52
C TYR A 370 -18.88 -8.33 20.28
N LEU A 371 -19.13 -9.26 19.37
CA LEU A 371 -20.46 -9.71 19.01
C LEU A 371 -20.82 -11.00 19.73
N ALA A 372 -19.95 -12.01 19.62
CA ALA A 372 -20.20 -13.33 20.20
C ALA A 372 -18.91 -14.17 20.22
N SER A 373 -18.95 -15.25 21.01
CA SER A 373 -18.04 -16.38 20.79
C SER A 373 -18.83 -17.67 20.68
N TYR A 374 -18.24 -18.67 20.02
CA TYR A 374 -18.86 -19.98 19.87
C TYR A 374 -17.81 -21.07 19.72
N ILE A 375 -18.15 -22.26 20.18
CA ILE A 375 -17.26 -23.43 20.15
C ILE A 375 -17.53 -24.21 18.87
N ASN A 376 -16.54 -24.31 18.00
CA ASN A 376 -16.61 -25.11 16.78
C ASN A 376 -16.43 -26.60 17.08
N GLU A 377 -15.48 -26.92 17.97
CA GLU A 377 -15.10 -28.29 18.27
C GLU A 377 -14.60 -28.40 19.72
N ILE A 378 -14.91 -29.47 20.39
CA ILE A 378 -14.21 -29.89 21.62
C ILE A 378 -13.61 -31.27 21.33
N ARG A 379 -12.35 -31.49 21.67
CA ARG A 379 -11.64 -32.75 21.53
C ARG A 379 -10.96 -33.13 22.83
N MET A 380 -10.95 -34.42 23.14
CA MET A 380 -10.14 -34.95 24.24
C MET A 380 -8.65 -34.90 23.84
N ASP A 381 -7.78 -34.51 24.76
CA ASP A 381 -6.35 -34.38 24.50
C ASP A 381 -5.67 -35.72 24.20
N ASN A 382 -6.27 -36.84 24.66
CA ASN A 382 -5.85 -38.19 24.33
C ASN A 382 -6.37 -38.74 22.98
N GLY A 383 -7.22 -37.94 22.28
CA GLY A 383 -7.76 -38.30 20.97
C GLY A 383 -9.00 -39.22 20.98
N ASP A 384 -9.53 -39.58 22.16
CA ASP A 384 -10.60 -40.58 22.27
C ASP A 384 -12.03 -40.04 22.01
N GLY A 385 -12.17 -38.73 21.83
CA GLY A 385 -13.47 -38.15 21.57
C GLY A 385 -13.41 -36.76 20.94
N VAL A 386 -14.39 -36.51 20.07
CA VAL A 386 -14.57 -35.20 19.40
C VAL A 386 -16.06 -34.87 19.33
N MET A 387 -16.40 -33.64 19.71
CA MET A 387 -17.71 -33.03 19.47
C MET A 387 -17.53 -31.81 18.57
N LYS A 388 -18.32 -31.73 17.49
CA LYS A 388 -18.27 -30.63 16.52
C LYS A 388 -19.61 -29.97 16.37
N ASN A 389 -19.60 -28.66 16.28
CA ASN A 389 -20.74 -27.83 15.91
C ASN A 389 -20.56 -27.26 14.51
N THR A 390 -21.66 -27.13 13.81
CA THR A 390 -21.79 -26.29 12.61
C THR A 390 -22.71 -25.11 12.92
N TYR A 391 -22.32 -23.94 12.42
CA TYR A 391 -23.11 -22.72 12.56
C TYR A 391 -23.54 -22.22 11.18
N THR A 392 -24.83 -21.87 11.09
CA THR A 392 -25.38 -21.20 9.92
C THR A 392 -25.87 -19.84 10.36
N PHE A 393 -25.21 -18.81 9.87
CA PHE A 393 -25.56 -17.43 10.14
C PHE A 393 -26.52 -16.93 9.05
N THR A 394 -27.58 -16.27 9.46
CA THR A 394 -28.57 -15.65 8.57
C THR A 394 -28.92 -14.26 9.08
N LYS A 395 -29.61 -13.46 8.28
CA LYS A 395 -30.08 -12.12 8.70
C LYS A 395 -31.05 -12.12 9.86
N GLN A 396 -31.58 -13.27 10.26
CA GLN A 396 -32.65 -13.36 11.28
C GLN A 396 -32.22 -14.14 12.49
N ALA A 397 -31.34 -15.11 12.36
CA ALA A 397 -30.93 -16.00 13.44
C ALA A 397 -29.63 -16.73 13.12
N THR A 398 -28.96 -17.20 14.14
CA THR A 398 -27.86 -18.16 14.04
C THR A 398 -28.39 -19.55 14.39
N ILE A 399 -28.17 -20.53 13.53
CA ILE A 399 -28.57 -21.91 13.74
C ILE A 399 -27.32 -22.73 14.06
N GLN A 400 -27.27 -23.28 15.24
CA GLN A 400 -26.29 -24.23 15.72
C GLN A 400 -26.77 -25.66 15.51
N LYS A 401 -25.91 -26.51 14.92
CA LYS A 401 -26.18 -27.96 14.78
C LYS A 401 -25.02 -28.77 15.26
N LEU A 402 -25.27 -29.83 16.03
CA LEU A 402 -24.29 -30.83 16.41
C LEU A 402 -24.02 -31.74 15.22
N ASP A 403 -22.74 -32.01 14.92
CA ASP A 403 -22.35 -33.00 13.90
C ASP A 403 -22.82 -34.40 14.37
N PRO A 404 -23.55 -35.14 13.54
CA PRO A 404 -24.02 -36.49 13.87
C PRO A 404 -22.93 -37.50 14.25
N LYS A 405 -21.70 -37.24 13.84
CA LYS A 405 -20.51 -38.07 14.15
C LYS A 405 -19.85 -37.71 15.48
N SER A 406 -20.38 -36.71 16.20
CA SER A 406 -19.85 -36.32 17.52
C SER A 406 -20.01 -37.43 18.55
N SER A 407 -19.00 -37.56 19.41
CA SER A 407 -19.03 -38.47 20.55
C SER A 407 -20.08 -38.07 21.54
N LYS A 408 -20.83 -39.04 22.11
CA LYS A 408 -21.96 -38.77 22.98
C LYS A 408 -21.60 -38.58 24.47
N GLU A 409 -20.36 -38.89 24.86
CA GLU A 409 -19.98 -38.96 26.28
C GLU A 409 -18.79 -38.03 26.57
N MET A 410 -18.88 -36.80 26.14
CA MET A 410 -17.87 -35.81 26.53
C MET A 410 -18.40 -34.95 27.67
N GLY A 411 -17.63 -34.82 28.73
CA GLY A 411 -17.91 -33.89 29.80
C GLY A 411 -17.89 -32.43 29.33
N GLY A 412 -18.50 -31.52 30.07
CA GLY A 412 -18.49 -30.11 29.75
C GLY A 412 -17.08 -29.51 29.81
N CYS A 413 -16.75 -28.68 28.88
CA CYS A 413 -15.55 -27.86 28.86
C CYS A 413 -15.83 -26.51 29.52
N GLN A 414 -15.07 -26.16 30.55
CA GLN A 414 -15.07 -24.80 31.11
C GLN A 414 -13.88 -24.04 30.56
N LEU A 415 -14.15 -22.89 29.95
CA LEU A 415 -13.14 -21.99 29.45
C LEU A 415 -13.01 -20.78 30.37
N ASN A 416 -11.82 -20.27 30.53
CA ASN A 416 -11.61 -19.04 31.29
C ASN A 416 -12.27 -17.87 30.59
N GLY A 417 -12.85 -16.92 31.31
CA GLY A 417 -13.49 -15.72 30.78
C GLY A 417 -14.82 -15.95 30.06
N SER A 418 -15.44 -17.11 30.23
CA SER A 418 -16.70 -17.49 29.55
C SER A 418 -17.98 -16.99 30.23
N SER A 419 -17.97 -15.84 30.88
CA SER A 419 -19.13 -15.32 31.59
C SER A 419 -20.09 -14.48 30.75
N ASP A 420 -19.88 -14.35 29.46
CA ASP A 420 -20.59 -13.37 28.65
C ASP A 420 -21.84 -13.92 27.97
N MET A 421 -22.87 -13.09 27.93
CA MET A 421 -24.23 -13.36 27.40
C MET A 421 -24.27 -13.89 25.95
N PHE A 422 -23.15 -13.88 25.25
CA PHE A 422 -23.09 -14.20 23.83
C PHE A 422 -22.26 -15.45 23.51
N GLU A 423 -21.89 -16.25 24.52
CA GLU A 423 -21.18 -17.50 24.25
C GLU A 423 -22.15 -18.62 23.86
N PHE A 424 -21.90 -19.23 22.71
CA PHE A 424 -22.69 -20.36 22.22
C PHE A 424 -21.96 -21.65 22.52
N LEU A 425 -22.42 -22.35 23.55
CA LEU A 425 -21.89 -23.65 23.94
C LEU A 425 -22.47 -24.78 23.07
N MET A 426 -21.90 -25.96 23.21
CA MET A 426 -22.41 -27.17 22.56
C MET A 426 -23.86 -27.41 23.05
N PRO A 427 -24.78 -27.93 22.18
CA PRO A 427 -26.09 -28.35 22.60
C PRO A 427 -26.00 -29.37 23.73
N SER A 428 -26.90 -29.26 24.68
CA SER A 428 -27.02 -30.25 25.77
C SER A 428 -27.45 -31.62 25.23
N ASP A 429 -27.28 -32.66 26.06
CA ASP A 429 -27.64 -34.04 25.72
C ASP A 429 -29.06 -34.15 25.16
N GLY A 430 -29.15 -34.72 23.96
CA GLY A 430 -30.43 -34.89 23.25
C GLY A 430 -30.80 -33.78 22.27
N GLU A 431 -30.21 -32.60 22.36
CA GLU A 431 -30.42 -31.49 21.43
C GLU A 431 -29.51 -31.66 20.20
N LYS A 432 -30.09 -31.74 18.98
CA LYS A 432 -29.34 -31.84 17.73
C LYS A 432 -29.13 -30.49 17.03
N SER A 433 -29.98 -29.53 17.35
CA SER A 433 -29.89 -28.15 16.84
C SER A 433 -30.66 -27.19 17.72
N ARG A 434 -30.22 -25.95 17.72
CA ARG A 434 -30.94 -24.83 18.36
C ARG A 434 -30.80 -23.55 17.54
N THR A 435 -31.76 -22.67 17.74
CA THR A 435 -31.73 -21.30 17.20
C THR A 435 -31.20 -20.37 18.28
N LEU A 436 -30.18 -19.63 17.93
CA LEU A 436 -29.51 -18.66 18.79
C LEU A 436 -29.94 -17.24 18.41
N PRO A 437 -29.70 -16.26 19.28
CA PRO A 437 -29.93 -14.87 18.95
C PRO A 437 -29.21 -14.45 17.67
N HIS A 438 -29.74 -13.44 17.03
CA HIS A 438 -29.08 -12.82 15.86
C HIS A 438 -27.81 -12.13 16.31
N ILE A 439 -26.75 -12.25 15.51
CA ILE A 439 -25.46 -11.59 15.71
C ILE A 439 -25.39 -10.32 14.87
#